data_5e7f7b8eebaf38a9b86c1cf611ba64fa
#
_entry.id   5e7f7b8eebaf38a9b86c1cf611ba64fa
#
_cell.length_a   1.000
_cell.length_b   1.000
_cell.length_c   1.000
_cell.angle_alpha   90.00
_cell.angle_beta   90.00
_cell.angle_gamma   90.00
#
_symmetry.space_group_name_H-M   'P 1'
#
loop_
_entity.id
_entity.type
_entity.pdbx_description
1 polymer ?
#
loop_
_entity_poly.entity_id
_entity_poly.type
_entity_poly.pdbx_seq_one_letter_code
_entity_poly.pdbx_strand_id
1 'polypeptide(L)'
;MTAPGRERLPSAVWILASVTFLTNLGFGVVGPALPALADLFDISVTAASIAISGFAAFRLVASASLTGLLKRWRLRKVLFAGLLLQSVCSVLAGLAPDGVSFLVFRSVSGLGSATLSVSATALLLALVPAHQLGRGMSMYFAAGSLGAISGPAVGGFLAIANPRIPLVFYGTALFLAAMIAFFALGQAKDVRTSDAVGEDGLVVKMSTLWRSLMTNPVFITVLMAHFAVGWALYGARTTTVPLYLGAVGFTTGVIGVFMTVGAVTQVIGSTAAGFASDRWGPGLPLVMGILAGSGAFVVLIFTGDFTWMMVTFVLMGLAGGALAAVPSAMLGETKYGGTGLAVALYWIVFDIAAIIGPLASGMIADSAGFAPAFMVVQIPFLLTLLCALWSWRWSSKQRKKQQ
;
A
#
# COMPACT_ATOMS: atom_id res chain seq x y z
N MET A 1 -11.70 -36.09 -25.42
CA MET A 1 -11.19 -35.26 -24.34
C MET A 1 -12.22 -34.16 -24.11
N THR A 2 -13.07 -34.29 -23.13
CA THR A 2 -14.02 -33.26 -22.72
C THR A 2 -13.23 -32.13 -22.11
N ALA A 3 -13.43 -30.87 -22.57
CA ALA A 3 -12.83 -29.69 -22.00
C ALA A 3 -13.08 -29.69 -20.48
N PRO A 4 -12.06 -29.45 -19.62
CA PRO A 4 -12.25 -29.40 -18.20
C PRO A 4 -13.24 -28.28 -17.91
N GLY A 5 -14.43 -28.64 -17.41
CA GLY A 5 -15.44 -27.69 -16.99
C GLY A 5 -14.80 -26.69 -16.05
N ARG A 6 -15.07 -25.38 -16.22
CA ARG A 6 -14.59 -24.32 -15.33
C ARG A 6 -15.12 -24.59 -13.93
N GLU A 7 -14.37 -25.35 -13.13
CA GLU A 7 -14.71 -25.55 -11.72
C GLU A 7 -14.88 -24.20 -11.03
N ARG A 8 -15.94 -24.08 -10.23
CA ARG A 8 -16.24 -22.86 -9.48
C ARG A 8 -15.20 -22.66 -8.39
N LEU A 9 -14.76 -21.42 -8.23
CA LEU A 9 -13.85 -21.06 -7.13
C LEU A 9 -14.54 -21.31 -5.78
N PRO A 10 -13.81 -21.80 -4.76
CA PRO A 10 -14.34 -21.97 -3.41
C PRO A 10 -14.98 -20.69 -2.88
N SER A 11 -16.04 -20.81 -2.08
CA SER A 11 -16.71 -19.65 -1.45
C SER A 11 -15.77 -18.81 -0.60
N ALA A 12 -14.74 -19.42 0.00
CA ALA A 12 -13.70 -18.73 0.75
C ALA A 12 -12.98 -17.64 -0.07
N VAL A 13 -12.77 -17.86 -1.38
CA VAL A 13 -12.14 -16.85 -2.28
C VAL A 13 -13.00 -15.59 -2.35
N TRP A 14 -14.30 -15.74 -2.53
CA TRP A 14 -15.23 -14.61 -2.64
C TRP A 14 -15.33 -13.83 -1.33
N ILE A 15 -15.38 -14.54 -0.19
CA ILE A 15 -15.39 -13.91 1.14
C ILE A 15 -14.11 -13.13 1.37
N LEU A 16 -12.93 -13.73 1.13
CA LEU A 16 -11.65 -13.07 1.33
C LEU A 16 -11.43 -11.91 0.33
N ALA A 17 -11.92 -12.05 -0.91
CA ALA A 17 -11.91 -10.98 -1.90
C ALA A 17 -12.78 -9.78 -1.45
N SER A 18 -13.99 -10.05 -0.92
CA SER A 18 -14.87 -9.00 -0.39
C SER A 18 -14.24 -8.28 0.83
N VAL A 19 -13.61 -9.04 1.73
CA VAL A 19 -12.88 -8.48 2.87
C VAL A 19 -11.75 -7.58 2.39
N THR A 20 -10.95 -8.03 1.42
CA THR A 20 -9.84 -7.25 0.86
C THR A 20 -10.33 -6.00 0.12
N PHE A 21 -11.42 -6.11 -0.64
CA PHE A 21 -12.07 -4.96 -1.26
C PHE A 21 -12.42 -3.89 -0.23
N LEU A 22 -13.14 -4.26 0.84
CA LEU A 22 -13.55 -3.32 1.90
C LEU A 22 -12.37 -2.72 2.64
N THR A 23 -11.33 -3.51 2.92
CA THR A 23 -10.11 -3.02 3.59
C THR A 23 -9.39 -1.97 2.77
N ASN A 24 -9.20 -2.23 1.47
CA ASN A 24 -8.52 -1.29 0.56
C ASN A 24 -9.39 -0.07 0.24
N LEU A 25 -10.72 -0.23 0.17
CA LEU A 25 -11.65 0.89 0.06
C LEU A 25 -11.46 1.88 1.20
N GLY A 26 -11.41 1.38 2.42
CA GLY A 26 -11.25 2.24 3.59
C GLY A 26 -9.88 2.90 3.70
N PHE A 27 -8.85 2.30 3.13
CA PHE A 27 -7.57 2.98 3.00
C PHE A 27 -7.68 4.23 2.12
N GLY A 28 -8.41 4.13 1.01
CA GLY A 28 -8.64 5.25 0.09
C GLY A 28 -9.60 6.33 0.63
N VAL A 29 -10.51 5.97 1.54
CA VAL A 29 -11.55 6.86 2.08
C VAL A 29 -10.97 8.03 2.88
N VAL A 30 -9.86 7.83 3.60
CA VAL A 30 -9.31 8.82 4.54
C VAL A 30 -8.66 10.01 3.83
N GLY A 31 -7.94 9.76 2.73
CA GLY A 31 -7.18 10.81 2.04
C GLY A 31 -8.00 12.04 1.66
N PRO A 32 -9.11 11.91 0.92
CA PRO A 32 -9.95 13.05 0.56
C PRO A 32 -10.63 13.76 1.74
N ALA A 33 -10.92 13.02 2.82
CA ALA A 33 -11.53 13.56 4.01
C ALA A 33 -10.52 14.26 4.94
N LEU A 34 -9.22 14.02 4.77
CA LEU A 34 -8.18 14.45 5.69
C LEU A 34 -8.11 15.98 5.87
N PRO A 35 -8.24 16.82 4.81
CA PRO A 35 -8.26 18.27 4.98
C PRO A 35 -9.41 18.73 5.89
N ALA A 36 -10.63 18.28 5.59
CA ALA A 36 -11.81 18.65 6.36
C ALA A 36 -11.78 18.09 7.82
N LEU A 37 -11.10 16.96 8.05
CA LEU A 37 -10.84 16.44 9.40
C LEU A 37 -9.79 17.28 10.13
N ALA A 38 -8.75 17.76 9.42
CA ALA A 38 -7.75 18.63 10.00
C ALA A 38 -8.36 19.97 10.44
N ASP A 39 -9.21 20.56 9.60
CA ASP A 39 -9.97 21.78 9.93
C ASP A 39 -10.94 21.54 11.10
N LEU A 40 -11.67 20.39 11.07
CA LEU A 40 -12.66 20.07 12.12
C LEU A 40 -12.03 19.93 13.52
N PHE A 41 -10.81 19.40 13.59
CA PHE A 41 -10.09 19.15 14.83
C PHE A 41 -9.04 20.22 15.16
N ASP A 42 -8.91 21.24 14.31
CA ASP A 42 -7.89 22.30 14.42
C ASP A 42 -6.48 21.74 14.64
N ILE A 43 -6.09 20.79 13.78
CA ILE A 43 -4.79 20.12 13.85
C ILE A 43 -3.89 20.54 12.68
N SER A 44 -2.59 20.67 12.94
CA SER A 44 -1.58 21.04 11.95
C SER A 44 -1.38 19.96 10.89
N VAL A 45 -0.69 20.31 9.79
CA VAL A 45 -0.35 19.35 8.71
C VAL A 45 0.51 18.21 9.26
N THR A 46 1.44 18.49 10.18
CA THR A 46 2.24 17.47 10.88
C THR A 46 1.35 16.52 11.66
N ALA A 47 0.43 17.06 12.48
CA ALA A 47 -0.48 16.23 13.27
C ALA A 47 -1.38 15.39 12.38
N ALA A 48 -1.96 15.96 11.32
CA ALA A 48 -2.76 15.21 10.36
C ALA A 48 -1.96 14.08 9.66
N SER A 49 -0.66 14.29 9.44
CA SER A 49 0.24 13.28 8.88
C SER A 49 0.41 12.05 9.79
N ILE A 50 0.24 12.22 11.12
CA ILE A 50 0.26 11.10 12.07
C ILE A 50 -0.87 10.10 11.78
N ALA A 51 -1.99 10.54 11.21
CA ALA A 51 -3.08 9.63 10.85
C ALA A 51 -2.65 8.52 9.88
N ILE A 52 -1.64 8.75 9.04
CA ILE A 52 -1.07 7.75 8.11
C ILE A 52 0.21 7.15 8.68
N SER A 53 1.14 7.97 9.18
CA SER A 53 2.40 7.50 9.76
C SER A 53 2.21 6.63 10.99
N GLY A 54 1.32 7.02 11.89
CA GLY A 54 0.96 6.24 13.07
C GLY A 54 0.30 4.91 12.71
N PHE A 55 -0.62 4.93 11.74
CA PHE A 55 -1.19 3.69 11.19
C PHE A 55 -0.10 2.76 10.63
N ALA A 56 0.86 3.28 9.85
CA ALA A 56 1.97 2.48 9.31
C ALA A 56 2.90 1.97 10.42
N ALA A 57 3.17 2.77 11.46
CA ALA A 57 4.00 2.37 12.59
C ALA A 57 3.36 1.21 13.38
N PHE A 58 2.08 1.32 13.73
CA PHE A 58 1.36 0.23 14.40
C PHE A 58 1.23 -1.00 13.52
N ARG A 59 1.08 -0.83 12.21
CA ARG A 59 1.09 -1.93 11.24
C ARG A 59 2.43 -2.66 11.23
N LEU A 60 3.54 -1.93 11.21
CA LEU A 60 4.90 -2.50 11.24
C LEU A 60 5.15 -3.29 12.55
N VAL A 61 4.79 -2.71 13.70
CA VAL A 61 4.89 -3.38 15.01
C VAL A 61 4.06 -4.67 15.04
N ALA A 62 2.83 -4.62 14.54
CA ALA A 62 1.97 -5.80 14.48
C ALA A 62 2.57 -6.87 13.57
N SER A 63 3.06 -6.51 12.37
CA SER A 63 3.66 -7.44 11.43
C SER A 63 4.86 -8.18 12.03
N ALA A 64 5.71 -7.50 12.80
CA ALA A 64 6.83 -8.09 13.50
C ALA A 64 6.39 -9.04 14.63
N SER A 65 5.33 -8.69 15.35
CA SER A 65 4.84 -9.45 16.50
C SER A 65 3.97 -10.67 16.12
N LEU A 66 3.30 -10.61 14.98
CA LEU A 66 2.34 -11.60 14.51
C LEU A 66 2.94 -12.98 14.30
N THR A 67 4.22 -13.08 13.95
CA THR A 67 4.88 -14.35 13.66
C THR A 67 4.80 -15.33 14.85
N GLY A 68 4.91 -14.83 16.09
CA GLY A 68 4.73 -15.62 17.31
C GLY A 68 3.26 -15.94 17.63
N LEU A 69 2.37 -14.97 17.41
CA LEU A 69 0.93 -15.09 17.71
C LEU A 69 0.24 -16.07 16.78
N LEU A 70 0.58 -16.01 15.49
CA LEU A 70 0.00 -16.86 14.45
C LEU A 70 0.30 -18.35 14.65
N LYS A 71 1.44 -18.71 15.23
CA LYS A 71 1.78 -20.11 15.56
C LYS A 71 0.82 -20.73 16.57
N ARG A 72 0.17 -19.93 17.43
CA ARG A 72 -0.68 -20.40 18.54
C ARG A 72 -2.17 -20.29 18.22
N TRP A 73 -2.57 -19.37 17.36
CA TRP A 73 -3.96 -19.03 17.14
C TRP A 73 -4.45 -19.54 15.77
N ARG A 74 -5.75 -19.84 15.68
CA ARG A 74 -6.42 -20.23 14.42
C ARG A 74 -6.56 -19.01 13.52
N LEU A 75 -6.18 -19.12 12.25
CA LEU A 75 -6.20 -18.02 11.27
C LEU A 75 -7.54 -17.30 11.17
N ARG A 76 -8.66 -18.03 11.24
CA ARG A 76 -10.01 -17.45 11.25
C ARG A 76 -10.24 -16.50 12.42
N LYS A 77 -9.77 -16.87 13.64
CA LYS A 77 -9.91 -16.01 14.82
C LYS A 77 -9.02 -14.77 14.72
N VAL A 78 -7.84 -14.92 14.16
CA VAL A 78 -6.90 -13.84 13.92
C VAL A 78 -7.47 -12.84 12.90
N LEU A 79 -8.02 -13.34 11.79
CA LEU A 79 -8.72 -12.53 10.79
C LEU A 79 -9.89 -11.74 11.42
N PHE A 80 -10.73 -12.42 12.19
CA PHE A 80 -11.87 -11.79 12.86
C PHE A 80 -11.43 -10.71 13.85
N ALA A 81 -10.46 -11.00 14.70
CA ALA A 81 -9.94 -10.05 15.67
C ALA A 81 -9.32 -8.81 15.00
N GLY A 82 -8.58 -9.01 13.89
CA GLY A 82 -8.02 -7.91 13.11
C GLY A 82 -9.08 -7.02 12.48
N LEU A 83 -10.09 -7.63 11.86
CA LEU A 83 -11.24 -6.91 11.28
C LEU A 83 -12.01 -6.13 12.36
N LEU A 84 -12.29 -6.77 13.48
CA LEU A 84 -13.03 -6.16 14.58
C LEU A 84 -12.26 -4.98 15.19
N LEU A 85 -10.96 -5.15 15.45
CA LEU A 85 -10.11 -4.07 15.96
C LEU A 85 -10.08 -2.88 14.98
N GLN A 86 -9.88 -3.14 13.71
CA GLN A 86 -9.83 -2.09 12.69
C GLN A 86 -11.18 -1.40 12.52
N SER A 87 -12.28 -2.15 12.60
CA SER A 87 -13.66 -1.65 12.57
C SER A 87 -13.92 -0.71 13.75
N VAL A 88 -13.72 -1.20 14.97
CA VAL A 88 -13.98 -0.42 16.19
C VAL A 88 -13.14 0.86 16.21
N CYS A 89 -11.83 0.74 15.94
CA CYS A 89 -10.96 1.90 15.88
C CYS A 89 -11.37 2.92 14.80
N SER A 90 -11.88 2.45 13.64
CA SER A 90 -12.33 3.35 12.57
C SER A 90 -13.62 4.08 12.95
N VAL A 91 -14.58 3.40 13.59
CA VAL A 91 -15.79 4.04 14.10
C VAL A 91 -15.43 5.06 15.19
N LEU A 92 -14.59 4.67 16.16
CA LEU A 92 -14.15 5.57 17.23
C LEU A 92 -13.37 6.78 16.70
N ALA A 93 -12.54 6.60 15.65
CA ALA A 93 -11.88 7.71 14.99
C ALA A 93 -12.88 8.68 14.32
N GLY A 94 -13.95 8.16 13.70
CA GLY A 94 -15.02 8.99 13.14
C GLY A 94 -15.87 9.70 14.20
N LEU A 95 -16.01 9.12 15.39
CA LEU A 95 -16.76 9.68 16.51
C LEU A 95 -15.87 10.44 17.52
N ALA A 96 -14.58 10.58 17.24
CA ALA A 96 -13.62 11.20 18.14
C ALA A 96 -14.06 12.62 18.54
N PRO A 97 -13.97 12.98 19.85
CA PRO A 97 -14.33 14.32 20.31
C PRO A 97 -13.26 15.37 19.96
N ASP A 98 -12.01 14.96 19.81
CA ASP A 98 -10.84 15.82 19.59
C ASP A 98 -9.80 15.16 18.67
N GLY A 99 -8.83 15.97 18.21
CA GLY A 99 -7.79 15.52 17.27
C GLY A 99 -6.87 14.44 17.85
N VAL A 100 -6.58 14.45 19.15
CA VAL A 100 -5.72 13.44 19.80
C VAL A 100 -6.41 12.09 19.78
N SER A 101 -7.66 12.03 20.18
CA SER A 101 -8.47 10.80 20.14
C SER A 101 -8.58 10.25 18.72
N PHE A 102 -8.83 11.13 17.72
CA PHE A 102 -8.84 10.76 16.31
C PHE A 102 -7.51 10.10 15.89
N LEU A 103 -6.37 10.74 16.18
CA LEU A 103 -5.05 10.25 15.79
C LEU A 103 -4.69 8.93 16.49
N VAL A 104 -5.05 8.77 17.77
CA VAL A 104 -4.82 7.54 18.52
C VAL A 104 -5.62 6.37 17.91
N PHE A 105 -6.94 6.53 17.75
CA PHE A 105 -7.76 5.46 17.18
C PHE A 105 -7.35 5.13 15.75
N ARG A 106 -7.04 6.15 14.95
CA ARG A 106 -6.58 5.95 13.58
C ARG A 106 -5.25 5.19 13.52
N SER A 107 -4.29 5.51 14.39
CA SER A 107 -3.00 4.82 14.49
C SER A 107 -3.16 3.37 14.94
N VAL A 108 -3.90 3.12 16.01
CA VAL A 108 -4.14 1.77 16.57
C VAL A 108 -4.84 0.86 15.55
N SER A 109 -5.68 1.41 14.67
CA SER A 109 -6.32 0.62 13.60
C SER A 109 -5.32 -0.09 12.69
N GLY A 110 -4.07 0.37 12.62
CA GLY A 110 -2.96 -0.26 11.90
C GLY A 110 -2.64 -1.67 12.38
N LEU A 111 -2.79 -1.96 13.69
CA LEU A 111 -2.63 -3.32 14.24
C LEU A 111 -3.61 -4.30 13.57
N GLY A 112 -4.86 -3.89 13.46
CA GLY A 112 -5.90 -4.68 12.80
C GLY A 112 -5.61 -4.93 11.33
N SER A 113 -5.11 -3.93 10.62
CA SER A 113 -4.76 -4.02 9.20
C SER A 113 -3.66 -5.04 8.91
N ALA A 114 -2.59 -5.07 9.71
CA ALA A 114 -1.52 -6.05 9.57
C ALA A 114 -2.03 -7.47 9.80
N THR A 115 -2.75 -7.66 10.90
CA THR A 115 -3.32 -8.94 11.31
C THR A 115 -4.24 -9.51 10.24
N LEU A 116 -5.07 -8.66 9.65
CA LEU A 116 -5.98 -9.01 8.57
C LEU A 116 -5.24 -9.43 7.30
N SER A 117 -4.29 -8.62 6.83
CA SER A 117 -3.59 -8.89 5.58
C SER A 117 -2.85 -10.23 5.61
N VAL A 118 -2.16 -10.53 6.70
CA VAL A 118 -1.42 -11.79 6.87
C VAL A 118 -2.37 -12.98 6.97
N SER A 119 -3.43 -12.88 7.79
CA SER A 119 -4.37 -14.00 7.98
C SER A 119 -5.24 -14.26 6.76
N ALA A 120 -5.66 -13.23 6.01
CA ALA A 120 -6.43 -13.40 4.78
C ALA A 120 -5.63 -14.11 3.69
N THR A 121 -4.37 -13.70 3.49
CA THR A 121 -3.48 -14.36 2.51
C THR A 121 -3.19 -15.80 2.91
N ALA A 122 -2.88 -16.07 4.19
CA ALA A 122 -2.64 -17.42 4.68
C ALA A 122 -3.87 -18.33 4.52
N LEU A 123 -5.08 -17.82 4.81
CA LEU A 123 -6.33 -18.55 4.60
C LEU A 123 -6.57 -18.84 3.11
N LEU A 124 -6.28 -17.89 2.23
CA LEU A 124 -6.41 -18.09 0.80
C LEU A 124 -5.52 -19.24 0.32
N LEU A 125 -4.25 -19.23 0.74
CA LEU A 125 -3.28 -20.29 0.40
C LEU A 125 -3.70 -21.66 0.94
N ALA A 126 -4.30 -21.71 2.14
CA ALA A 126 -4.70 -22.95 2.78
C ALA A 126 -6.03 -23.54 2.25
N LEU A 127 -6.98 -22.68 1.81
CA LEU A 127 -8.34 -23.11 1.46
C LEU A 127 -8.54 -23.28 -0.05
N VAL A 128 -7.64 -22.77 -0.89
CA VAL A 128 -7.77 -22.86 -2.34
C VAL A 128 -6.90 -24.00 -2.87
N PRO A 129 -7.49 -24.97 -3.64
CA PRO A 129 -6.72 -26.03 -4.27
C PRO A 129 -5.59 -25.49 -5.15
N ALA A 130 -4.44 -26.17 -5.19
CA ALA A 130 -3.23 -25.71 -5.90
C ALA A 130 -3.50 -25.38 -7.38
N HIS A 131 -4.35 -26.17 -8.07
CA HIS A 131 -4.71 -25.93 -9.48
C HIS A 131 -5.62 -24.72 -9.71
N GLN A 132 -6.24 -24.16 -8.65
CA GLN A 132 -7.10 -22.96 -8.70
C GLN A 132 -6.43 -21.76 -8.02
N LEU A 133 -5.27 -21.92 -7.39
CA LEU A 133 -4.62 -20.90 -6.57
C LEU A 133 -4.34 -19.63 -7.36
N GLY A 134 -3.85 -19.74 -8.59
CA GLY A 134 -3.61 -18.59 -9.46
C GLY A 134 -4.88 -17.75 -9.72
N ARG A 135 -6.02 -18.40 -9.97
CA ARG A 135 -7.32 -17.73 -10.18
C ARG A 135 -7.83 -17.10 -8.87
N GLY A 136 -7.65 -17.81 -7.73
CA GLY A 136 -8.04 -17.31 -6.41
C GLY A 136 -7.25 -16.07 -6.03
N MET A 137 -5.91 -16.08 -6.20
CA MET A 137 -5.03 -14.94 -5.95
C MET A 137 -5.36 -13.76 -6.87
N SER A 138 -5.59 -14.00 -8.16
CA SER A 138 -5.98 -12.94 -9.11
C SER A 138 -7.28 -12.26 -8.69
N MET A 139 -8.28 -13.02 -8.26
CA MET A 139 -9.55 -12.47 -7.77
C MET A 139 -9.37 -11.65 -6.50
N TYR A 140 -8.55 -12.14 -5.56
CA TYR A 140 -8.21 -11.44 -4.32
C TYR A 140 -7.54 -10.09 -4.58
N PHE A 141 -6.51 -10.05 -5.45
CA PHE A 141 -5.82 -8.82 -5.80
C PHE A 141 -6.67 -7.87 -6.65
N ALA A 142 -7.48 -8.39 -7.56
CA ALA A 142 -8.41 -7.58 -8.34
C ALA A 142 -9.44 -6.88 -7.45
N ALA A 143 -10.00 -7.60 -6.48
CA ALA A 143 -10.92 -7.02 -5.49
C ALA A 143 -10.23 -5.93 -4.65
N GLY A 144 -8.99 -6.16 -4.21
CA GLY A 144 -8.20 -5.14 -3.50
C GLY A 144 -7.96 -3.88 -4.34
N SER A 145 -7.65 -4.05 -5.62
CA SER A 145 -7.45 -2.94 -6.55
C SER A 145 -8.73 -2.14 -6.77
N LEU A 146 -9.86 -2.82 -6.94
CA LEU A 146 -11.18 -2.16 -7.06
C LEU A 146 -11.53 -1.37 -5.80
N GLY A 147 -11.22 -1.91 -4.61
CA GLY A 147 -11.38 -1.20 -3.35
C GLY A 147 -10.54 0.07 -3.29
N ALA A 148 -9.27 -0.03 -3.65
CA ALA A 148 -8.34 1.10 -3.67
C ALA A 148 -8.77 2.21 -4.66
N ILE A 149 -9.36 1.84 -5.80
CA ILE A 149 -9.91 2.78 -6.80
C ILE A 149 -11.18 3.45 -6.26
N SER A 150 -12.09 2.65 -5.67
CA SER A 150 -13.39 3.15 -5.22
C SER A 150 -13.29 4.00 -3.95
N GLY A 151 -12.28 3.72 -3.11
CA GLY A 151 -12.11 4.36 -1.81
C GLY A 151 -12.11 5.88 -1.86
N PRO A 152 -11.26 6.53 -2.64
CA PRO A 152 -11.21 7.99 -2.71
C PRO A 152 -12.51 8.62 -3.21
N ALA A 153 -13.18 8.02 -4.20
CA ALA A 153 -14.48 8.50 -4.68
C ALA A 153 -15.54 8.45 -3.58
N VAL A 154 -15.66 7.30 -2.90
CA VAL A 154 -16.61 7.11 -1.79
C VAL A 154 -16.27 8.04 -0.64
N GLY A 155 -15.00 8.14 -0.27
CA GLY A 155 -14.52 9.01 0.82
C GLY A 155 -14.79 10.48 0.55
N GLY A 156 -14.44 10.96 -0.64
CA GLY A 156 -14.66 12.35 -1.04
C GLY A 156 -16.15 12.71 -1.08
N PHE A 157 -16.98 11.82 -1.65
CA PHE A 157 -18.44 12.03 -1.71
C PHE A 157 -19.08 12.06 -0.32
N LEU A 158 -18.78 11.11 0.53
CA LEU A 158 -19.32 11.05 1.89
C LEU A 158 -18.86 12.22 2.77
N ALA A 159 -17.62 12.69 2.55
CA ALA A 159 -17.06 13.81 3.32
C ALA A 159 -17.69 15.16 2.97
N ILE A 160 -18.39 15.29 1.82
CA ILE A 160 -19.15 16.49 1.48
C ILE A 160 -20.25 16.75 2.55
N ALA A 161 -20.92 15.71 2.99
CA ALA A 161 -21.96 15.84 4.00
C ALA A 161 -21.38 16.05 5.41
N ASN A 162 -20.38 15.27 5.79
CA ASN A 162 -19.65 15.42 7.04
C ASN A 162 -18.33 14.65 6.97
N PRO A 163 -17.17 15.24 7.31
CA PRO A 163 -15.87 14.59 7.23
C PRO A 163 -15.71 13.34 8.12
N ARG A 164 -16.59 13.14 9.10
CA ARG A 164 -16.62 11.97 9.99
C ARG A 164 -17.29 10.75 9.36
N ILE A 165 -18.26 10.96 8.44
CA ILE A 165 -19.07 9.89 7.84
C ILE A 165 -18.20 8.84 7.14
N PRO A 166 -17.17 9.19 6.34
CA PRO A 166 -16.31 8.21 5.68
C PRO A 166 -15.71 7.17 6.64
N LEU A 167 -15.24 7.61 7.80
CA LEU A 167 -14.64 6.73 8.81
C LEU A 167 -15.66 5.81 9.50
N VAL A 168 -16.83 6.35 9.85
CA VAL A 168 -17.92 5.57 10.46
C VAL A 168 -18.47 4.55 9.45
N PHE A 169 -18.69 4.96 8.20
CA PHE A 169 -19.11 4.08 7.12
C PHE A 169 -18.11 2.93 6.92
N TYR A 170 -16.83 3.25 6.83
CA TYR A 170 -15.77 2.27 6.68
C TYR A 170 -15.73 1.29 7.85
N GLY A 171 -15.74 1.79 9.09
CA GLY A 171 -15.74 0.95 10.28
C GLY A 171 -16.95 0.02 10.34
N THR A 172 -18.14 0.53 10.02
CA THR A 172 -19.38 -0.29 9.98
C THR A 172 -19.30 -1.37 8.88
N ALA A 173 -18.80 -1.02 7.70
CA ALA A 173 -18.60 -1.98 6.60
C ALA A 173 -17.61 -3.11 6.99
N LEU A 174 -16.52 -2.77 7.69
CA LEU A 174 -15.58 -3.75 8.22
C LEU A 174 -16.20 -4.63 9.31
N PHE A 175 -17.08 -4.09 10.16
CA PHE A 175 -17.79 -4.88 11.14
C PHE A 175 -18.68 -5.94 10.49
N LEU A 176 -19.45 -5.55 9.48
CA LEU A 176 -20.26 -6.48 8.70
C LEU A 176 -19.41 -7.53 8.01
N ALA A 177 -18.27 -7.11 7.40
CA ALA A 177 -17.32 -8.04 6.80
C ALA A 177 -16.72 -9.02 7.83
N ALA A 178 -16.43 -8.57 9.05
CA ALA A 178 -15.95 -9.42 10.14
C ALA A 178 -17.00 -10.49 10.51
N MET A 179 -18.27 -10.10 10.65
CA MET A 179 -19.39 -11.02 10.94
C MET A 179 -19.54 -12.05 9.82
N ILE A 180 -19.61 -11.60 8.56
CA ILE A 180 -19.74 -12.49 7.41
C ILE A 180 -18.55 -13.47 7.35
N ALA A 181 -17.30 -12.97 7.47
CA ALA A 181 -16.13 -13.82 7.43
C ALA A 181 -16.12 -14.84 8.59
N PHE A 182 -16.52 -14.41 9.78
CA PHE A 182 -16.56 -15.29 10.95
C PHE A 182 -17.56 -16.43 10.79
N PHE A 183 -18.76 -16.18 10.27
CA PHE A 183 -19.77 -17.21 10.10
C PHE A 183 -19.56 -18.05 8.83
N ALA A 184 -19.19 -17.41 7.73
CA ALA A 184 -19.11 -18.06 6.43
C ALA A 184 -17.81 -18.88 6.21
N LEU A 185 -16.69 -18.55 6.90
CA LEU A 185 -15.45 -19.32 6.85
C LEU A 185 -15.48 -20.51 7.82
N GLY A 186 -16.58 -21.26 7.88
CA GLY A 186 -16.69 -22.44 8.73
C GLY A 186 -15.64 -23.52 8.44
N GLN A 187 -15.27 -23.68 7.15
CA GLN A 187 -14.25 -24.64 6.70
C GLN A 187 -12.83 -24.28 7.18
N ALA A 188 -12.58 -23.02 7.52
CA ALA A 188 -11.28 -22.56 8.06
C ALA A 188 -11.13 -22.76 9.56
N LYS A 189 -12.03 -23.52 10.19
CA LYS A 189 -12.12 -23.60 11.65
C LYS A 189 -10.86 -24.07 12.33
N ASP A 190 -10.09 -24.93 11.69
CA ASP A 190 -8.91 -25.58 12.25
C ASP A 190 -7.58 -25.24 11.57
N VAL A 191 -7.59 -24.36 10.56
CA VAL A 191 -6.37 -23.97 9.84
C VAL A 191 -5.47 -23.11 10.73
N ARG A 192 -4.20 -23.53 10.86
CA ARG A 192 -3.13 -22.80 11.55
C ARG A 192 -2.05 -22.37 10.57
N THR A 193 -1.25 -21.38 10.95
CA THR A 193 -0.16 -20.87 10.09
C THR A 193 0.92 -21.93 9.84
N SER A 194 1.17 -22.83 10.82
CA SER A 194 2.08 -23.97 10.65
C SER A 194 1.73 -24.87 9.47
N ASP A 195 0.46 -24.95 9.13
CA ASP A 195 -0.05 -25.80 8.06
C ASP A 195 -0.01 -25.12 6.69
N ALA A 196 0.14 -23.80 6.68
CA ALA A 196 0.10 -22.96 5.48
C ALA A 196 1.47 -22.54 4.94
N VAL A 197 2.51 -22.58 5.80
CA VAL A 197 3.89 -22.20 5.46
C VAL A 197 4.75 -23.44 5.47
N GLY A 198 5.01 -24.01 4.30
CA GLY A 198 5.99 -25.10 4.16
C GLY A 198 7.39 -24.64 4.58
N GLU A 199 8.09 -25.47 5.36
CA GLU A 199 9.48 -25.25 5.76
C GLU A 199 10.48 -25.59 4.62
N ASP A 200 10.23 -25.18 3.40
CA ASP A 200 11.21 -25.31 2.32
C ASP A 200 12.31 -24.26 2.47
N GLY A 201 13.14 -24.43 3.50
CA GLY A 201 14.28 -23.59 3.80
C GLY A 201 15.55 -24.05 3.12
N LEU A 202 16.01 -23.34 2.09
CA LEU A 202 17.42 -23.31 1.74
C LEU A 202 18.24 -22.95 2.99
N VAL A 203 19.02 -23.89 3.53
CA VAL A 203 19.90 -23.68 4.68
C VAL A 203 21.11 -22.83 4.27
N VAL A 204 20.85 -21.56 3.95
CA VAL A 204 21.90 -20.56 3.74
C VAL A 204 22.12 -19.82 5.05
N LYS A 205 23.40 -19.69 5.48
CA LYS A 205 23.71 -18.91 6.68
C LYS A 205 23.16 -17.49 6.54
N MET A 206 22.40 -17.02 7.52
CA MET A 206 21.74 -15.69 7.51
C MET A 206 22.71 -14.55 7.18
N SER A 207 23.95 -14.61 7.69
CA SER A 207 24.99 -13.62 7.40
C SER A 207 25.42 -13.60 5.93
N THR A 208 25.48 -14.77 5.28
CA THR A 208 25.81 -14.90 3.86
C THR A 208 24.69 -14.35 2.99
N LEU A 209 23.43 -14.66 3.34
CA LEU A 209 22.25 -14.17 2.68
C LEU A 209 22.16 -12.64 2.77
N TRP A 210 22.31 -12.09 3.99
CA TRP A 210 22.33 -10.66 4.23
C TRP A 210 23.40 -9.95 3.39
N ARG A 211 24.64 -10.43 3.45
CA ARG A 211 25.74 -9.85 2.68
C ARG A 211 25.48 -9.90 1.17
N SER A 212 24.98 -11.03 0.66
CA SER A 212 24.68 -11.19 -0.76
C SER A 212 23.60 -10.24 -1.25
N LEU A 213 22.54 -10.02 -0.46
CA LEU A 213 21.46 -9.09 -0.77
C LEU A 213 21.95 -7.63 -0.74
N MET A 214 22.63 -7.23 0.35
CA MET A 214 23.08 -5.85 0.55
C MET A 214 24.24 -5.43 -0.36
N THR A 215 24.93 -6.36 -1.01
CA THR A 215 25.96 -6.05 -2.03
C THR A 215 25.44 -6.11 -3.47
N ASN A 216 24.18 -6.50 -3.67
CA ASN A 216 23.59 -6.59 -5.01
C ASN A 216 22.95 -5.23 -5.41
N PRO A 217 23.49 -4.53 -6.44
CA PRO A 217 22.94 -3.24 -6.86
C PRO A 217 21.50 -3.30 -7.33
N VAL A 218 21.07 -4.40 -7.92
CA VAL A 218 19.68 -4.60 -8.36
C VAL A 218 18.76 -4.66 -7.14
N PHE A 219 19.13 -5.42 -6.10
CA PHE A 219 18.36 -5.50 -4.88
C PHE A 219 18.25 -4.15 -4.15
N ILE A 220 19.36 -3.38 -4.09
CA ILE A 220 19.35 -2.03 -3.52
C ILE A 220 18.43 -1.10 -4.32
N THR A 221 18.45 -1.19 -5.65
CA THR A 221 17.53 -0.41 -6.52
C THR A 221 16.08 -0.74 -6.23
N VAL A 222 15.76 -2.03 -6.05
CA VAL A 222 14.41 -2.50 -5.68
C VAL A 222 13.97 -1.90 -4.34
N LEU A 223 14.85 -1.93 -3.32
CA LEU A 223 14.55 -1.36 -2.01
C LEU A 223 14.34 0.17 -2.09
N MET A 224 15.20 0.89 -2.82
CA MET A 224 15.07 2.34 -2.98
C MET A 224 13.82 2.74 -3.75
N ALA A 225 13.45 1.99 -4.80
CA ALA A 225 12.21 2.21 -5.51
C ALA A 225 10.99 2.00 -4.60
N HIS A 226 11.01 0.96 -3.78
CA HIS A 226 9.93 0.68 -2.84
C HIS A 226 9.88 1.68 -1.69
N PHE A 227 11.02 2.21 -1.25
CA PHE A 227 11.12 3.33 -0.34
C PHE A 227 10.47 4.59 -0.93
N ALA A 228 10.75 4.91 -2.20
CA ALA A 228 10.13 6.06 -2.88
C ALA A 228 8.60 5.89 -3.00
N VAL A 229 8.11 4.68 -3.24
CA VAL A 229 6.65 4.39 -3.24
C VAL A 229 6.06 4.66 -1.86
N GLY A 230 6.69 4.15 -0.79
CA GLY A 230 6.22 4.36 0.59
C GLY A 230 6.20 5.83 0.99
N TRP A 231 7.25 6.57 0.67
CA TRP A 231 7.36 8.00 1.01
C TRP A 231 6.41 8.87 0.17
N ALA A 232 6.54 8.81 -1.15
CA ALA A 232 5.87 9.75 -2.05
C ALA A 232 4.45 9.32 -2.40
N LEU A 233 4.29 8.09 -2.88
CA LEU A 233 3.05 7.67 -3.52
C LEU A 233 2.06 7.04 -2.53
N TYR A 234 2.55 6.53 -1.40
CA TYR A 234 1.69 6.11 -0.29
C TYR A 234 1.60 7.21 0.76
N GLY A 235 2.72 7.82 1.18
CA GLY A 235 2.80 8.85 2.20
C GLY A 235 2.27 10.20 1.74
N ALA A 236 3.09 10.97 1.03
CA ALA A 236 2.78 12.35 0.67
C ALA A 236 1.49 12.49 -0.17
N ARG A 237 1.25 11.57 -1.12
CA ARG A 237 0.02 11.59 -1.95
C ARG A 237 -1.26 11.42 -1.13
N THR A 238 -1.22 10.71 -0.01
CA THR A 238 -2.42 10.47 0.83
C THR A 238 -2.55 11.40 2.02
N THR A 239 -1.53 12.24 2.27
CA THR A 239 -1.50 13.21 3.38
C THR A 239 -1.27 14.63 2.91
N THR A 240 -0.01 14.98 2.62
CA THR A 240 0.43 16.34 2.33
C THR A 240 -0.24 16.89 1.06
N VAL A 241 -0.45 16.06 0.04
CA VAL A 241 -1.12 16.50 -1.21
C VAL A 241 -2.60 16.83 -0.99
N PRO A 242 -3.45 15.99 -0.36
CA PRO A 242 -4.82 16.36 -0.03
C PRO A 242 -4.91 17.61 0.87
N LEU A 243 -4.03 17.74 1.87
CA LEU A 243 -3.99 18.93 2.74
C LEU A 243 -3.64 20.20 1.95
N TYR A 244 -2.69 20.12 1.03
CA TYR A 244 -2.41 21.21 0.09
C TYR A 244 -3.62 21.56 -0.78
N LEU A 245 -4.30 20.57 -1.34
CA LEU A 245 -5.49 20.80 -2.17
C LEU A 245 -6.62 21.46 -1.36
N GLY A 246 -6.80 21.07 -0.10
CA GLY A 246 -7.73 21.76 0.81
C GLY A 246 -7.32 23.21 1.06
N ALA A 247 -6.05 23.48 1.31
CA ALA A 247 -5.51 24.84 1.53
C ALA A 247 -5.64 25.73 0.28
N VAL A 248 -5.59 25.16 -0.92
CA VAL A 248 -5.83 25.88 -2.21
C VAL A 248 -7.33 26.08 -2.49
N GLY A 249 -8.22 25.46 -1.70
CA GLY A 249 -9.67 25.66 -1.76
C GLY A 249 -10.45 24.60 -2.52
N PHE A 250 -9.85 23.45 -2.86
CA PHE A 250 -10.58 22.33 -3.45
C PHE A 250 -11.45 21.63 -2.40
N THR A 251 -12.69 21.32 -2.76
CA THR A 251 -13.60 20.57 -1.92
C THR A 251 -13.19 19.11 -1.80
N THR A 252 -13.60 18.44 -0.72
CA THR A 252 -13.33 17.02 -0.47
C THR A 252 -13.80 16.12 -1.62
N GLY A 253 -14.92 16.45 -2.27
CA GLY A 253 -15.42 15.76 -3.46
C GLY A 253 -14.45 15.84 -4.64
N VAL A 254 -13.91 17.02 -4.93
CA VAL A 254 -12.93 17.23 -6.01
C VAL A 254 -11.62 16.52 -5.71
N ILE A 255 -11.15 16.58 -4.47
CA ILE A 255 -9.97 15.83 -4.02
C ILE A 255 -10.19 14.32 -4.21
N GLY A 256 -11.38 13.82 -3.87
CA GLY A 256 -11.78 12.43 -4.12
C GLY A 256 -11.71 12.04 -5.60
N VAL A 257 -12.14 12.93 -6.51
CA VAL A 257 -12.04 12.70 -7.97
C VAL A 257 -10.58 12.63 -8.41
N PHE A 258 -9.73 13.57 -8.01
CA PHE A 258 -8.30 13.54 -8.33
C PHE A 258 -7.64 12.24 -7.87
N MET A 259 -7.86 11.84 -6.62
CA MET A 259 -7.29 10.62 -6.07
C MET A 259 -7.81 9.36 -6.77
N THR A 260 -9.09 9.35 -7.18
CA THR A 260 -9.69 8.25 -7.95
C THR A 260 -9.04 8.12 -9.33
N VAL A 261 -8.85 9.24 -10.03
CA VAL A 261 -8.11 9.26 -11.30
C VAL A 261 -6.70 8.71 -11.12
N GLY A 262 -6.00 9.12 -10.06
CA GLY A 262 -4.70 8.57 -9.70
C GLY A 262 -4.72 7.06 -9.42
N ALA A 263 -5.77 6.54 -8.79
CA ALA A 263 -5.91 5.11 -8.54
C ALA A 263 -6.21 4.31 -9.82
N VAL A 264 -7.05 4.82 -10.71
CA VAL A 264 -7.32 4.21 -12.03
C VAL A 264 -6.05 4.18 -12.88
N THR A 265 -5.35 5.31 -12.98
CA THR A 265 -4.12 5.39 -13.76
C THR A 265 -2.99 4.56 -13.16
N GLN A 266 -3.00 4.27 -11.86
CA GLN A 266 -2.07 3.34 -11.23
C GLN A 266 -2.26 1.90 -11.73
N VAL A 267 -3.47 1.44 -11.92
CA VAL A 267 -3.76 0.11 -12.50
C VAL A 267 -3.31 0.06 -13.96
N ILE A 268 -3.61 1.11 -14.74
CA ILE A 268 -3.15 1.23 -16.12
C ILE A 268 -1.62 1.23 -16.18
N GLY A 269 -0.98 2.03 -15.33
CA GLY A 269 0.47 2.15 -15.24
C GLY A 269 1.17 0.85 -14.87
N SER A 270 0.61 0.06 -13.93
CA SER A 270 1.19 -1.23 -13.55
C SER A 270 1.12 -2.25 -14.69
N THR A 271 0.00 -2.29 -15.41
CA THR A 271 -0.18 -3.17 -16.56
C THR A 271 0.76 -2.77 -17.72
N ALA A 272 0.80 -1.48 -18.06
CA ALA A 272 1.67 -0.96 -19.11
C ALA A 272 3.16 -1.16 -18.79
N ALA A 273 3.56 -0.93 -17.54
CA ALA A 273 4.93 -1.13 -17.09
C ALA A 273 5.34 -2.61 -17.09
N GLY A 274 4.42 -3.54 -16.79
CA GLY A 274 4.62 -4.97 -16.94
C GLY A 274 4.94 -5.34 -18.39
N PHE A 275 4.06 -4.99 -19.32
CA PHE A 275 4.30 -5.23 -20.77
C PHE A 275 5.58 -4.57 -21.29
N ALA A 276 5.88 -3.35 -20.84
CA ALA A 276 7.11 -2.66 -21.21
C ALA A 276 8.35 -3.37 -20.66
N SER A 277 8.27 -3.90 -19.44
CA SER A 277 9.33 -4.67 -18.81
C SER A 277 9.63 -5.96 -19.57
N ASP A 278 8.58 -6.67 -19.99
CA ASP A 278 8.73 -7.91 -20.76
C ASP A 278 9.37 -7.66 -22.15
N ARG A 279 9.05 -6.52 -22.78
CA ARG A 279 9.52 -6.20 -24.14
C ARG A 279 10.87 -5.51 -24.19
N TRP A 280 11.14 -4.58 -23.29
CA TRP A 280 12.32 -3.69 -23.31
C TRP A 280 13.21 -3.86 -22.06
N GLY A 281 12.85 -4.77 -21.18
CA GLY A 281 13.51 -4.95 -19.88
C GLY A 281 13.05 -3.95 -18.82
N PRO A 282 13.35 -4.24 -17.54
CA PRO A 282 12.80 -3.47 -16.40
C PRO A 282 13.37 -2.06 -16.27
N GLY A 283 14.51 -1.76 -16.87
CA GLY A 283 15.20 -0.47 -16.68
C GLY A 283 14.42 0.72 -17.22
N LEU A 284 13.86 0.63 -18.43
CA LEU A 284 13.11 1.72 -19.05
C LEU A 284 11.83 2.07 -18.29
N PRO A 285 10.90 1.13 -17.99
CA PRO A 285 9.68 1.47 -17.27
C PRO A 285 9.96 1.91 -15.82
N LEU A 286 11.04 1.45 -15.19
CA LEU A 286 11.47 1.96 -13.88
C LEU A 286 11.82 3.44 -13.95
N VAL A 287 12.67 3.83 -14.89
CA VAL A 287 13.09 5.23 -15.08
C VAL A 287 11.89 6.11 -15.46
N MET A 288 11.02 5.66 -16.36
CA MET A 288 9.79 6.40 -16.70
C MET A 288 8.88 6.60 -15.49
N GLY A 289 8.73 5.59 -14.62
CA GLY A 289 7.99 5.71 -13.37
C GLY A 289 8.59 6.73 -12.41
N ILE A 290 9.91 6.73 -12.26
CA ILE A 290 10.63 7.71 -11.43
C ILE A 290 10.42 9.13 -11.97
N LEU A 291 10.59 9.35 -13.27
CA LEU A 291 10.43 10.66 -13.90
C LEU A 291 8.96 11.16 -13.83
N ALA A 292 7.99 10.27 -14.04
CA ALA A 292 6.58 10.61 -13.90
C ALA A 292 6.23 11.02 -12.46
N GLY A 293 6.72 10.27 -11.45
CA GLY A 293 6.50 10.57 -10.04
C GLY A 293 7.17 11.88 -9.62
N SER A 294 8.42 12.06 -9.98
CA SER A 294 9.16 13.30 -9.73
C SER A 294 8.48 14.49 -10.42
N GLY A 295 8.12 14.36 -11.70
CA GLY A 295 7.44 15.40 -12.47
C GLY A 295 6.10 15.81 -11.85
N ALA A 296 5.34 14.85 -11.34
CA ALA A 296 4.07 15.12 -10.66
C ALA A 296 4.25 16.03 -9.44
N PHE A 297 5.24 15.78 -8.59
CA PHE A 297 5.52 16.63 -7.43
C PHE A 297 6.15 17.97 -7.82
N VAL A 298 6.88 18.05 -8.95
CA VAL A 298 7.37 19.32 -9.50
C VAL A 298 6.20 20.19 -9.94
N VAL A 299 5.20 19.64 -10.62
CA VAL A 299 4.00 20.39 -11.02
C VAL A 299 3.29 21.00 -9.82
N LEU A 300 3.16 20.28 -8.69
CA LEU A 300 2.55 20.79 -7.45
C LEU A 300 3.24 22.03 -6.88
N ILE A 301 4.53 22.24 -7.16
CA ILE A 301 5.28 23.39 -6.66
C ILE A 301 4.85 24.68 -7.38
N PHE A 302 4.48 24.56 -8.64
CA PHE A 302 4.30 25.74 -9.52
C PHE A 302 2.84 26.12 -9.78
N THR A 303 1.88 25.23 -9.49
CA THR A 303 0.49 25.51 -9.87
C THR A 303 -0.51 24.84 -8.93
N GLY A 304 -1.64 25.55 -8.66
CA GLY A 304 -2.83 25.05 -7.98
C GLY A 304 -4.06 24.94 -8.90
N ASP A 305 -3.88 25.01 -10.22
CA ASP A 305 -4.95 24.99 -11.19
C ASP A 305 -5.53 23.57 -11.37
N PHE A 306 -6.86 23.48 -11.58
CA PHE A 306 -7.60 22.20 -11.68
C PHE A 306 -7.01 21.25 -12.73
N THR A 307 -6.70 21.79 -13.92
CA THR A 307 -6.20 20.97 -15.04
C THR A 307 -4.84 20.35 -14.71
N TRP A 308 -3.94 21.14 -14.14
CA TRP A 308 -2.62 20.68 -13.75
C TRP A 308 -2.67 19.71 -12.55
N MET A 309 -3.64 19.88 -11.64
CA MET A 309 -3.86 18.89 -10.57
C MET A 309 -4.32 17.56 -11.16
N MET A 310 -5.19 17.56 -12.18
CA MET A 310 -5.59 16.34 -12.87
C MET A 310 -4.39 15.64 -13.53
N VAL A 311 -3.54 16.40 -14.24
CA VAL A 311 -2.30 15.87 -14.84
C VAL A 311 -1.38 15.28 -13.76
N THR A 312 -1.23 15.96 -12.64
CA THR A 312 -0.44 15.50 -11.50
C THR A 312 -0.89 14.14 -10.99
N PHE A 313 -2.20 13.94 -10.77
CA PHE A 313 -2.72 12.66 -10.30
C PHE A 313 -2.62 11.55 -11.34
N VAL A 314 -2.76 11.87 -12.62
CA VAL A 314 -2.46 10.91 -13.72
C VAL A 314 -1.00 10.46 -13.66
N LEU A 315 -0.06 11.40 -13.56
CA LEU A 315 1.37 11.09 -13.46
C LEU A 315 1.71 10.31 -12.18
N MET A 316 1.15 10.69 -11.03
CA MET A 316 1.32 9.96 -9.77
C MET A 316 0.78 8.53 -9.88
N GLY A 317 -0.34 8.35 -10.56
CA GLY A 317 -0.92 7.02 -10.79
C GLY A 317 0.01 6.17 -11.67
N LEU A 318 0.39 6.66 -12.84
CA LEU A 318 1.31 5.95 -13.75
C LEU A 318 2.63 5.59 -13.04
N ALA A 319 3.20 6.54 -12.29
CA ALA A 319 4.39 6.30 -11.48
C ALA A 319 4.17 5.20 -10.43
N GLY A 320 3.06 5.27 -9.69
CA GLY A 320 2.71 4.29 -8.68
C GLY A 320 2.55 2.89 -9.24
N GLY A 321 1.94 2.77 -10.43
CA GLY A 321 1.82 1.51 -11.14
C GLY A 321 3.18 0.94 -11.57
N ALA A 322 4.01 1.74 -12.22
CA ALA A 322 5.33 1.32 -12.68
C ALA A 322 6.26 0.94 -11.51
N LEU A 323 6.30 1.78 -10.46
CA LEU A 323 7.17 1.57 -9.29
C LEU A 323 6.66 0.48 -8.33
N ALA A 324 5.41 0.02 -8.48
CA ALA A 324 4.93 -1.17 -7.77
C ALA A 324 5.24 -2.45 -8.56
N ALA A 325 5.01 -2.47 -9.88
CA ALA A 325 5.13 -3.66 -10.71
C ALA A 325 6.60 -4.02 -11.02
N VAL A 326 7.40 -3.05 -11.48
CA VAL A 326 8.76 -3.32 -11.98
C VAL A 326 9.72 -3.78 -10.87
N PRO A 327 9.82 -3.10 -9.70
CA PRO A 327 10.70 -3.55 -8.63
C PRO A 327 10.31 -4.92 -8.07
N SER A 328 9.01 -5.24 -7.99
CA SER A 328 8.56 -6.56 -7.52
C SER A 328 8.96 -7.69 -8.49
N ALA A 329 8.91 -7.45 -9.81
CA ALA A 329 9.43 -8.38 -10.81
C ALA A 329 10.95 -8.53 -10.72
N MET A 330 11.69 -7.41 -10.63
CA MET A 330 13.15 -7.41 -10.45
C MET A 330 13.58 -8.16 -9.18
N LEU A 331 12.80 -8.06 -8.09
CA LEU A 331 13.06 -8.81 -6.86
C LEU A 331 13.04 -10.31 -7.13
N GLY A 332 12.03 -10.81 -7.86
CA GLY A 332 11.89 -12.22 -8.21
C GLY A 332 13.05 -12.77 -9.05
N GLU A 333 13.68 -11.94 -9.88
CA GLU A 333 14.82 -12.32 -10.72
C GLU A 333 16.17 -12.34 -9.97
N THR A 334 16.25 -11.76 -8.77
CA THR A 334 17.50 -11.79 -7.98
C THR A 334 17.72 -13.16 -7.36
N LYS A 335 18.98 -13.61 -7.27
CA LYS A 335 19.39 -14.95 -6.79
C LYS A 335 18.71 -15.38 -5.47
N TYR A 336 18.40 -14.43 -4.59
CA TYR A 336 17.77 -14.68 -3.29
C TYR A 336 16.50 -13.86 -3.07
N GLY A 337 15.95 -13.28 -4.14
CA GLY A 337 14.80 -12.37 -4.04
C GLY A 337 13.50 -13.05 -3.57
N GLY A 338 13.36 -14.35 -3.81
CA GLY A 338 12.24 -15.15 -3.32
C GLY A 338 12.37 -15.60 -1.84
N THR A 339 13.49 -15.29 -1.16
CA THR A 339 13.66 -15.67 0.25
C THR A 339 12.80 -14.81 1.17
N GLY A 340 12.38 -15.41 2.30
CA GLY A 340 11.60 -14.68 3.31
C GLY A 340 12.28 -13.42 3.81
N LEU A 341 13.62 -13.39 3.90
CA LEU A 341 14.38 -12.20 4.29
C LEU A 341 14.27 -11.09 3.25
N ALA A 342 14.42 -11.40 1.96
CA ALA A 342 14.36 -10.39 0.90
C ALA A 342 12.97 -9.75 0.82
N VAL A 343 11.91 -10.57 0.91
CA VAL A 343 10.51 -10.12 0.94
C VAL A 343 10.23 -9.30 2.19
N ALA A 344 10.74 -9.73 3.36
CA ALA A 344 10.58 -8.97 4.60
C ALA A 344 11.24 -7.59 4.50
N LEU A 345 12.48 -7.51 4.01
CA LEU A 345 13.19 -6.24 3.82
C LEU A 345 12.45 -5.30 2.84
N TYR A 346 11.90 -5.87 1.77
CA TYR A 346 11.10 -5.11 0.78
C TYR A 346 9.92 -4.40 1.47
N TRP A 347 9.15 -5.10 2.32
CA TRP A 347 8.02 -4.50 3.03
C TRP A 347 8.42 -3.62 4.21
N ILE A 348 9.48 -3.97 4.95
CA ILE A 348 9.99 -3.14 6.06
C ILE A 348 10.44 -1.76 5.55
N VAL A 349 11.15 -1.73 4.44
CA VAL A 349 11.61 -0.47 3.83
C VAL A 349 10.44 0.41 3.39
N PHE A 350 9.38 -0.20 2.84
CA PHE A 350 8.14 0.51 2.53
C PHE A 350 7.46 1.09 3.78
N ASP A 351 7.33 0.28 4.85
CA ASP A 351 6.67 0.73 6.08
C ASP A 351 7.48 1.85 6.76
N ILE A 352 8.81 1.75 6.78
CA ILE A 352 9.69 2.84 7.28
C ILE A 352 9.46 4.13 6.47
N ALA A 353 9.41 4.03 5.15
CA ALA A 353 9.15 5.18 4.29
C ALA A 353 7.75 5.76 4.49
N ALA A 354 6.73 4.91 4.68
CA ALA A 354 5.37 5.30 4.96
C ALA A 354 5.19 5.94 6.36
N ILE A 355 6.13 5.71 7.27
CA ILE A 355 6.19 6.39 8.58
C ILE A 355 6.89 7.74 8.44
N ILE A 356 8.11 7.74 7.89
CA ILE A 356 8.97 8.93 7.86
C ILE A 356 8.46 9.95 6.84
N GLY A 357 8.02 9.50 5.67
CA GLY A 357 7.65 10.38 4.56
C GLY A 357 6.54 11.38 4.88
N PRO A 358 5.37 10.95 5.35
CA PRO A 358 4.29 11.86 5.76
C PRO A 358 4.71 12.82 6.87
N LEU A 359 5.41 12.32 7.91
CA LEU A 359 5.86 13.15 9.03
C LEU A 359 6.85 14.22 8.57
N ALA A 360 7.89 13.85 7.82
CA ALA A 360 8.87 14.80 7.32
C ALA A 360 8.22 15.84 6.40
N SER A 361 7.36 15.39 5.48
CA SER A 361 6.63 16.31 4.58
C SER A 361 5.67 17.22 5.35
N GLY A 362 5.00 16.72 6.39
CA GLY A 362 4.11 17.50 7.24
C GLY A 362 4.85 18.55 8.05
N MET A 363 5.97 18.17 8.71
CA MET A 363 6.81 19.11 9.49
C MET A 363 7.36 20.24 8.61
N ILE A 364 7.78 19.93 7.39
CA ILE A 364 8.27 20.94 6.45
C ILE A 364 7.12 21.81 5.96
N ALA A 365 5.93 21.24 5.72
CA ALA A 365 4.77 21.99 5.31
C ALA A 365 4.32 23.01 6.37
N ASP A 366 4.33 22.63 7.67
CA ASP A 366 4.00 23.53 8.77
C ASP A 366 5.08 24.64 8.98
N SER A 367 6.36 24.31 8.78
CA SER A 367 7.46 25.26 9.06
C SER A 367 7.85 26.15 7.88
N ALA A 368 7.78 25.63 6.66
CA ALA A 368 8.28 26.29 5.44
C ALA A 368 7.28 26.31 4.28
N GLY A 369 6.09 25.71 4.46
CA GLY A 369 5.05 25.64 3.43
C GLY A 369 5.12 24.38 2.55
N PHE A 370 4.11 24.22 1.70
CA PHE A 370 3.94 23.01 0.89
C PHE A 370 5.00 22.84 -0.21
N ALA A 371 5.47 23.93 -0.84
CA ALA A 371 6.44 23.83 -1.92
C ALA A 371 7.77 23.20 -1.46
N PRO A 372 8.43 23.61 -0.35
CA PRO A 372 9.58 22.91 0.21
C PRO A 372 9.28 21.46 0.61
N ALA A 373 8.06 21.16 1.12
CA ALA A 373 7.66 19.80 1.44
C ALA A 373 7.67 18.91 0.18
N PHE A 374 7.17 19.41 -0.95
CA PHE A 374 7.21 18.68 -2.22
C PHE A 374 8.62 18.56 -2.82
N MET A 375 9.51 19.53 -2.55
CA MET A 375 10.92 19.40 -2.93
C MET A 375 11.62 18.26 -2.20
N VAL A 376 11.35 18.05 -0.92
CA VAL A 376 11.94 16.95 -0.15
C VAL A 376 11.48 15.59 -0.65
N VAL A 377 10.26 15.48 -1.17
CA VAL A 377 9.75 14.25 -1.81
C VAL A 377 10.57 13.86 -3.05
N GLN A 378 11.34 14.76 -3.66
CA GLN A 378 12.22 14.43 -4.77
C GLN A 378 13.44 13.58 -4.36
N ILE A 379 13.85 13.63 -3.08
CA ILE A 379 15.04 12.91 -2.59
C ILE A 379 14.93 11.40 -2.83
N PRO A 380 13.86 10.70 -2.42
CA PRO A 380 13.72 9.27 -2.71
C PRO A 380 13.73 8.93 -4.21
N PHE A 381 13.11 9.77 -5.05
CA PHE A 381 13.12 9.56 -6.51
C PHE A 381 14.53 9.71 -7.08
N LEU A 382 15.27 10.73 -6.66
CA LEU A 382 16.66 10.94 -7.09
C LEU A 382 17.56 9.77 -6.65
N LEU A 383 17.46 9.34 -5.39
CA LEU A 383 18.21 8.18 -4.88
C LEU A 383 17.88 6.91 -5.67
N THR A 384 16.61 6.68 -5.98
CA THR A 384 16.18 5.54 -6.79
C THR A 384 16.77 5.60 -8.20
N LEU A 385 16.78 6.79 -8.83
CA LEU A 385 17.36 6.99 -10.15
C LEU A 385 18.87 6.70 -10.15
N LEU A 386 19.60 7.20 -9.16
CA LEU A 386 21.04 6.94 -9.01
C LEU A 386 21.32 5.44 -8.83
N CYS A 387 20.54 4.75 -8.00
CA CYS A 387 20.64 3.30 -7.82
C CYS A 387 20.31 2.54 -9.12
N ALA A 388 19.29 2.96 -9.87
CA ALA A 388 18.93 2.36 -11.15
C ALA A 388 20.06 2.49 -12.20
N LEU A 389 20.67 3.66 -12.29
CA LEU A 389 21.81 3.89 -13.17
C LEU A 389 23.05 3.07 -12.75
N TRP A 390 23.29 2.94 -11.46
CA TRP A 390 24.35 2.09 -10.93
C TRP A 390 24.12 0.61 -11.23
N SER A 391 22.93 0.09 -11.00
CA SER A 391 22.56 -1.30 -11.29
C SER A 391 22.68 -1.63 -12.78
N TRP A 392 22.29 -0.71 -13.65
CA TRP A 392 22.42 -0.87 -15.09
C TRP A 392 23.87 -0.97 -15.54
N ARG A 393 24.75 -0.08 -15.04
CA ARG A 393 26.19 -0.14 -15.31
C ARG A 393 26.82 -1.43 -14.79
N TRP A 394 26.39 -1.91 -13.66
CA TRP A 394 26.89 -3.16 -13.06
C TRP A 394 26.47 -4.37 -13.93
N SER A 395 25.19 -4.47 -14.30
CA SER A 395 24.66 -5.54 -15.13
C SER A 395 25.31 -5.60 -16.51
N SER A 396 25.59 -4.45 -17.13
CA SER A 396 26.29 -4.37 -18.42
C SER A 396 27.75 -4.87 -18.35
N LYS A 397 28.44 -4.60 -17.22
CA LYS A 397 29.81 -5.13 -16.98
C LYS A 397 29.83 -6.65 -16.77
N GLN A 398 28.80 -7.20 -16.12
CA GLN A 398 28.70 -8.66 -15.91
C GLN A 398 28.45 -9.40 -17.24
N ARG A 399 27.58 -8.90 -18.10
CA ARG A 399 27.33 -9.47 -19.45
C ARG A 399 28.60 -9.49 -20.30
N LYS A 400 29.43 -8.44 -20.26
CA LYS A 400 30.70 -8.38 -20.99
C LYS A 400 31.77 -9.33 -20.45
N LYS A 401 31.68 -9.83 -19.22
CA LYS A 401 32.61 -10.82 -18.66
C LYS A 401 32.20 -12.26 -18.95
N GLN A 402 30.96 -12.48 -19.39
CA GLN A 402 30.44 -13.80 -19.75
C GLN A 402 30.51 -14.09 -21.26
N GLN A 403 30.78 -13.05 -22.06
CA GLN A 403 31.13 -13.13 -23.48
C GLN A 403 32.65 -13.20 -23.65
#